data_de9034db5bb7bb2b17e104a5b9255341
#
_entry.id   de9034db5bb7bb2b17e104a5b9255341
#
_cell.length_a   1.000
_cell.length_b   1.000
_cell.length_c   1.000
_cell.angle_alpha   90.00
_cell.angle_beta   90.00
_cell.angle_gamma   90.00
#
_symmetry.space_group_name_H-M   'P 1'
#
loop_
_entity.id
_entity.type
_entity.pdbx_description
1 polymer ?
#
loop_
_entity_poly.entity_id
_entity_poly.type
_entity_poly.pdbx_seq_one_letter_code
_entity_poly.pdbx_strand_id
1 'polypeptide(L)'
;MIFTTKSQLETEAFGKKLAAKLKGGDILLLSGELGAGKTSLVKGIAKGLGVKHDITSPTFTLLNIYEVKSQKSKVKSLVHIDTYRLKEEKELLEIGVEDYLGEPNTICIIEWPEKIMSLLKNKTTTSIHLEHSDKPDTRKILIS
;
A
#
# COMPACT_ATOMS: atom_id res chain seq x y z
N MET A 1 14.31 2.51 -9.08
CA MET A 1 13.72 3.35 -10.16
C MET A 1 13.06 4.59 -9.55
N ILE A 2 13.18 5.70 -10.24
CA ILE A 2 12.64 6.98 -9.76
C ILE A 2 11.61 7.49 -10.78
N PHE A 3 10.44 7.86 -10.28
CA PHE A 3 9.37 8.44 -11.10
C PHE A 3 8.97 9.78 -10.50
N THR A 4 8.40 10.66 -11.31
CA THR A 4 7.92 11.97 -10.87
C THR A 4 6.47 12.14 -11.27
N THR A 5 5.65 12.59 -10.33
CA THR A 5 4.26 12.95 -10.59
C THR A 5 4.06 14.42 -10.21
N LYS A 6 3.20 15.12 -10.94
CA LYS A 6 3.02 16.58 -10.80
C LYS A 6 1.70 16.98 -10.15
N SER A 7 0.87 16.00 -9.80
CA SER A 7 -0.41 16.26 -9.16
C SER A 7 -0.92 15.02 -8.44
N GLN A 8 -1.94 15.19 -7.60
CA GLN A 8 -2.58 14.05 -6.95
C GLN A 8 -3.17 13.09 -7.99
N LEU A 9 -3.75 13.64 -9.06
CA LEU A 9 -4.31 12.82 -10.13
C LEU A 9 -3.23 12.00 -10.85
N GLU A 10 -2.06 12.58 -11.07
CA GLU A 10 -0.96 11.84 -11.67
C GLU A 10 -0.42 10.75 -10.75
N THR A 11 -0.35 11.02 -9.44
CA THR A 11 0.06 10.02 -8.45
C THR A 11 -0.93 8.86 -8.42
N GLU A 12 -2.22 9.17 -8.46
CA GLU A 12 -3.27 8.16 -8.52
C GLU A 12 -3.18 7.34 -9.82
N ALA A 13 -2.96 8.02 -10.95
CA ALA A 13 -2.77 7.33 -12.24
C ALA A 13 -1.54 6.42 -12.24
N PHE A 14 -0.46 6.86 -11.59
CA PHE A 14 0.73 6.04 -11.42
C PHE A 14 0.41 4.77 -10.63
N GLY A 15 -0.35 4.91 -9.54
CA GLY A 15 -0.79 3.76 -8.75
C GLY A 15 -1.61 2.77 -9.57
N LYS A 16 -2.50 3.28 -10.41
CA LYS A 16 -3.32 2.44 -11.29
C LYS A 16 -2.46 1.64 -12.27
N LYS A 17 -1.43 2.25 -12.83
CA LYS A 17 -0.49 1.55 -13.72
C LYS A 17 0.34 0.52 -12.96
N LEU A 18 0.76 0.86 -11.75
CA LEU A 18 1.52 -0.05 -10.90
C LEU A 18 0.71 -1.29 -10.58
N ALA A 19 -0.59 -1.14 -10.34
CA ALA A 19 -1.48 -2.26 -10.03
C ALA A 19 -1.45 -3.35 -11.10
N ALA A 20 -1.27 -2.98 -12.36
CA ALA A 20 -1.21 -3.95 -13.45
C ALA A 20 0.00 -4.89 -13.36
N LYS A 21 1.02 -4.50 -12.61
CA LYS A 21 2.25 -5.29 -12.42
C LYS A 21 2.22 -6.10 -11.12
N LEU A 22 1.24 -5.89 -10.28
CA LEU A 22 1.13 -6.58 -9.00
C LEU A 22 0.46 -7.93 -9.17
N LYS A 23 0.85 -8.87 -8.33
CA LYS A 23 0.28 -10.22 -8.33
C LYS A 23 0.00 -10.65 -6.88
N GLY A 24 -0.82 -11.67 -6.74
CA GLY A 24 -1.14 -12.23 -5.43
C GLY A 24 0.12 -12.63 -4.67
N GLY A 25 0.13 -12.31 -3.40
CA GLY A 25 1.27 -12.52 -2.53
C GLY A 25 2.20 -11.32 -2.40
N ASP A 26 2.05 -10.30 -3.25
CA ASP A 26 2.90 -9.11 -3.17
C ASP A 26 2.63 -8.33 -1.89
N ILE A 27 3.71 -7.82 -1.30
CA ILE A 27 3.68 -6.96 -0.12
C ILE A 27 4.40 -5.67 -0.49
N LEU A 28 3.68 -4.56 -0.45
CA LEU A 28 4.24 -3.24 -0.73
C LEU A 28 4.48 -2.50 0.58
N LEU A 29 5.70 -2.04 0.78
CA LEU A 29 6.08 -1.24 1.94
C LEU A 29 6.09 0.23 1.50
N LEU A 30 5.14 1.00 2.01
CA LEU A 30 4.91 2.36 1.60
C LEU A 30 5.40 3.33 2.66
N SER A 31 6.37 4.15 2.33
CA SER A 31 6.94 5.13 3.24
C SER A 31 6.90 6.53 2.65
N GLY A 32 7.09 7.52 3.50
CA GLY A 32 7.04 8.92 3.13
C GLY A 32 6.39 9.74 4.23
N GLU A 33 6.72 11.03 4.26
CA GLU A 33 6.15 11.95 5.25
C GLU A 33 4.63 12.08 5.08
N LEU A 34 3.97 12.58 6.12
CA LEU A 34 2.54 12.91 6.04
C LEU A 34 2.34 13.91 4.90
N GLY A 35 1.31 13.69 4.09
CA GLY A 35 1.03 14.54 2.95
C GLY A 35 1.88 14.28 1.71
N ALA A 36 2.74 13.26 1.72
CA ALA A 36 3.59 12.96 0.57
C ALA A 36 2.86 12.28 -0.60
N GLY A 37 1.57 11.99 -0.46
CA GLY A 37 0.77 11.39 -1.53
C GLY A 37 0.55 9.89 -1.39
N LYS A 38 0.82 9.31 -0.21
CA LYS A 38 0.62 7.88 0.03
C LYS A 38 -0.83 7.46 -0.20
N THR A 39 -1.78 8.26 0.30
CA THR A 39 -3.20 7.98 0.12
C THR A 39 -3.60 7.98 -1.36
N SER A 40 -3.12 8.96 -2.12
CA SER A 40 -3.40 9.02 -3.57
C SER A 40 -2.85 7.80 -4.30
N LEU A 41 -1.67 7.34 -3.91
CA LEU A 41 -1.07 6.15 -4.52
C LEU A 41 -1.89 4.90 -4.20
N VAL A 42 -2.29 4.74 -2.93
CA VAL A 42 -3.12 3.59 -2.52
C VAL A 42 -4.45 3.60 -3.26
N LYS A 43 -5.08 4.76 -3.40
CA LYS A 43 -6.34 4.89 -4.16
C LYS A 43 -6.15 4.44 -5.61
N GLY A 44 -5.06 4.85 -6.22
CA GLY A 44 -4.76 4.44 -7.60
C GLY A 44 -4.55 2.94 -7.74
N ILE A 45 -3.78 2.36 -6.84
CA ILE A 45 -3.56 0.91 -6.83
C ILE A 45 -4.89 0.17 -6.66
N ALA A 46 -5.72 0.61 -5.71
CA ALA A 46 -7.01 -0.01 -5.47
C ALA A 46 -7.91 0.04 -6.70
N LYS A 47 -7.97 1.19 -7.36
CA LYS A 47 -8.74 1.33 -8.61
C LYS A 47 -8.23 0.41 -9.70
N GLY A 48 -6.91 0.32 -9.84
CA GLY A 48 -6.29 -0.53 -10.84
C GLY A 48 -6.54 -2.01 -10.60
N LEU A 49 -6.70 -2.41 -9.33
CA LEU A 49 -7.02 -3.79 -8.97
C LEU A 49 -8.50 -4.12 -9.10
N GLY A 50 -9.37 -3.13 -9.22
CA GLY A 50 -10.80 -3.36 -9.31
C GLY A 50 -11.54 -3.26 -7.98
N VAL A 51 -10.97 -2.58 -7.00
CA VAL A 51 -11.65 -2.28 -5.75
C VAL A 51 -12.70 -1.20 -6.02
N LYS A 52 -13.94 -1.47 -5.65
CA LYS A 52 -15.07 -0.57 -5.90
C LYS A 52 -15.41 0.35 -4.72
N HIS A 53 -14.86 0.07 -3.56
CA HIS A 53 -15.08 0.87 -2.36
C HIS A 53 -14.09 2.03 -2.30
N ASP A 54 -14.50 3.11 -1.64
CA ASP A 54 -13.58 4.21 -1.36
C ASP A 54 -12.52 3.76 -0.36
N ILE A 55 -11.29 4.16 -0.63
CA ILE A 55 -10.17 3.85 0.27
C ILE A 55 -10.14 4.90 1.37
N THR A 56 -10.14 4.42 2.61
CA THR A 56 -9.98 5.26 3.78
C THR A 56 -8.73 4.82 4.54
N SER A 57 -8.08 5.75 5.22
CA SER A 57 -6.91 5.42 6.02
C SER A 57 -7.32 4.53 7.20
N PRO A 58 -6.65 3.39 7.44
CA PRO A 58 -6.96 2.52 8.58
C PRO A 58 -6.32 3.01 9.88
N THR A 59 -6.35 4.32 10.13
CA THR A 59 -5.66 4.91 11.28
C THR A 59 -6.12 4.34 12.62
N PHE A 60 -7.43 4.10 12.76
CA PHE A 60 -7.99 3.57 14.01
C PHE A 60 -8.19 2.06 13.99
N THR A 61 -8.40 1.49 12.82
CA THR A 61 -8.63 0.06 12.67
C THR A 61 -7.33 -0.74 12.47
N LEU A 62 -6.24 -0.05 12.17
CA LEU A 62 -4.91 -0.58 11.83
C LEU A 62 -4.90 -1.35 10.50
N LEU A 63 -5.98 -1.99 10.13
CA LEU A 63 -6.06 -2.85 8.94
C LEU A 63 -7.45 -2.76 8.33
N ASN A 64 -7.51 -2.51 7.02
CA ASN A 64 -8.74 -2.55 6.24
C ASN A 64 -8.59 -3.57 5.12
N ILE A 65 -9.63 -4.34 4.88
CA ILE A 65 -9.66 -5.35 3.82
C ILE A 65 -10.67 -4.92 2.77
N TYR A 66 -10.24 -4.86 1.52
CA TYR A 66 -11.09 -4.49 0.39
C TYR A 66 -11.20 -5.67 -0.56
N GLU A 67 -12.44 -6.00 -0.96
CA GLU A 67 -12.68 -7.03 -1.94
C GLU A 67 -12.30 -6.55 -3.34
N VAL A 68 -11.56 -7.38 -4.07
CA VAL A 68 -11.23 -7.14 -5.48
C VAL A 68 -12.24 -7.87 -6.33
N LYS A 69 -13.04 -7.11 -7.08
CA LYS A 69 -14.14 -7.67 -7.88
C LYS A 69 -13.78 -7.99 -9.33
N SER A 70 -12.52 -7.84 -9.72
CA SER A 70 -12.09 -8.18 -11.07
C SER A 70 -12.10 -9.68 -11.28
N GLN A 71 -12.85 -10.16 -12.26
CA GLN A 71 -12.89 -11.58 -12.60
C GLN A 71 -11.63 -12.04 -13.33
N LYS A 72 -10.85 -11.11 -13.87
CA LYS A 72 -9.63 -11.41 -14.63
C LYS A 72 -8.40 -11.60 -13.73
N SER A 73 -8.50 -11.24 -12.47
CA SER A 73 -7.39 -11.31 -11.54
C SER A 73 -7.54 -12.49 -10.59
N LYS A 74 -6.41 -13.12 -10.25
CA LYS A 74 -6.37 -14.12 -9.18
C LYS A 74 -6.41 -13.46 -7.80
N VAL A 75 -6.14 -12.17 -7.74
CA VAL A 75 -6.18 -11.40 -6.49
C VAL A 75 -7.65 -11.21 -6.09
N LYS A 76 -7.97 -11.56 -4.86
CA LYS A 76 -9.32 -11.46 -4.30
C LYS A 76 -9.44 -10.36 -3.26
N SER A 77 -8.33 -9.96 -2.64
CA SER A 77 -8.33 -8.98 -1.56
C SER A 77 -7.15 -8.04 -1.65
N LEU A 78 -7.40 -6.78 -1.30
CA LEU A 78 -6.37 -5.80 -1.02
C LEU A 78 -6.43 -5.51 0.47
N VAL A 79 -5.32 -5.70 1.18
CA VAL A 79 -5.22 -5.44 2.62
C VAL A 79 -4.35 -4.21 2.81
N HIS A 80 -4.93 -3.18 3.41
CA HIS A 80 -4.24 -1.92 3.69
C HIS A 80 -3.99 -1.82 5.19
N ILE A 81 -2.72 -1.71 5.57
CA ILE A 81 -2.26 -1.65 6.96
C ILE A 81 -1.58 -0.31 7.18
N ASP A 82 -1.93 0.38 8.27
CA ASP A 82 -1.28 1.61 8.66
C ASP A 82 -0.81 1.48 10.11
N THR A 83 0.51 1.51 10.30
CA THR A 83 1.11 1.32 11.61
C THR A 83 1.48 2.64 12.31
N TYR A 84 1.06 3.78 11.76
CA TYR A 84 1.46 5.08 12.30
C TYR A 84 1.16 5.22 13.79
N ARG A 85 -0.01 4.76 14.25
CA ARG A 85 -0.43 4.82 15.64
C ARG A 85 -0.15 3.55 16.44
N LEU A 86 0.48 2.58 15.81
CA LEU A 86 0.80 1.31 16.45
C LEU A 86 1.80 1.52 17.58
N LYS A 87 1.53 0.96 18.75
CA LYS A 87 2.43 1.01 19.90
C LYS A 87 3.33 -0.22 19.96
N GLU A 88 2.78 -1.39 19.68
CA GLU A 88 3.49 -2.66 19.70
C GLU A 88 3.06 -3.55 18.54
N GLU A 89 4.00 -4.31 17.98
CA GLU A 89 3.74 -5.27 16.91
C GLU A 89 2.63 -6.26 17.22
N LYS A 90 2.54 -6.69 18.49
CA LYS A 90 1.56 -7.70 18.88
C LYS A 90 0.11 -7.24 18.63
N GLU A 91 -0.15 -5.93 18.55
CA GLU A 91 -1.48 -5.43 18.22
C GLU A 91 -1.93 -5.92 16.84
N LEU A 92 -1.00 -5.97 15.87
CA LEU A 92 -1.29 -6.51 14.55
C LEU A 92 -1.40 -8.03 14.57
N LEU A 93 -0.57 -8.70 15.36
CA LEU A 93 -0.63 -10.16 15.50
C LEU A 93 -1.97 -10.58 16.08
N GLU A 94 -2.49 -9.85 17.05
CA GLU A 94 -3.77 -10.12 17.68
C GLU A 94 -4.95 -10.00 16.72
N ILE A 95 -4.86 -9.12 15.72
CA ILE A 95 -5.91 -9.00 14.70
C ILE A 95 -5.67 -9.91 13.49
N GLY A 96 -4.67 -10.79 13.55
CA GLY A 96 -4.48 -11.84 12.54
C GLY A 96 -3.75 -11.40 11.29
N VAL A 97 -2.86 -10.41 11.36
CA VAL A 97 -2.15 -9.89 10.18
C VAL A 97 -1.37 -10.98 9.44
N GLU A 98 -0.86 -11.98 10.14
CA GLU A 98 -0.10 -13.05 9.51
C GLU A 98 -0.91 -13.88 8.50
N ASP A 99 -2.22 -13.92 8.67
CA ASP A 99 -3.10 -14.63 7.74
C ASP A 99 -3.15 -13.97 6.36
N TYR A 100 -2.72 -12.72 6.25
CA TYR A 100 -2.78 -11.97 5.01
C TYR A 100 -1.44 -11.78 4.32
N LEU A 101 -0.34 -11.74 5.10
CA LEU A 101 0.99 -11.44 4.56
C LEU A 101 1.50 -12.58 3.69
N GLY A 102 1.64 -12.31 2.38
CA GLY A 102 2.15 -13.29 1.43
C GLY A 102 1.12 -14.29 0.91
N GLU A 103 -0.16 -14.17 1.30
CA GLU A 103 -1.21 -15.05 0.78
C GLU A 103 -1.36 -14.90 -0.73
N PRO A 104 -1.47 -16.04 -1.48
CA PRO A 104 -1.46 -16.01 -2.95
C PRO A 104 -2.59 -15.22 -3.60
N ASN A 105 -3.69 -14.98 -2.90
CA ASN A 105 -4.83 -14.23 -3.45
C ASN A 105 -4.93 -12.81 -2.89
N THR A 106 -3.91 -12.36 -2.16
CA THR A 106 -3.94 -11.10 -1.41
C THR A 106 -2.76 -10.22 -1.80
N ILE A 107 -3.02 -8.92 -1.94
CA ILE A 107 -1.98 -7.91 -2.02
C ILE A 107 -2.05 -7.09 -0.73
N CYS A 108 -0.91 -6.92 -0.07
CA CYS A 108 -0.82 -6.11 1.15
C CYS A 108 -0.08 -4.80 0.85
N ILE A 109 -0.60 -3.70 1.38
CA ILE A 109 0.08 -2.41 1.37
C ILE A 109 0.24 -1.98 2.81
N ILE A 110 1.49 -1.75 3.23
CA ILE A 110 1.82 -1.41 4.61
C ILE A 110 2.43 -0.01 4.65
N GLU A 111 1.76 0.92 5.33
CA GLU A 111 2.29 2.25 5.59
C GLU A 111 3.05 2.25 6.92
N TRP A 112 4.16 2.98 6.98
CA TRP A 112 5.05 3.05 8.12
C TRP A 112 5.62 1.68 8.51
N PRO A 113 6.22 0.95 7.54
CA PRO A 113 6.65 -0.43 7.76
C PRO A 113 7.76 -0.59 8.81
N GLU A 114 8.45 0.49 9.16
CA GLU A 114 9.57 0.48 10.11
C GLU A 114 9.19 -0.16 11.45
N LYS A 115 7.94 -0.02 11.85
CA LYS A 115 7.47 -0.52 13.13
C LYS A 115 7.25 -2.03 13.19
N ILE A 116 7.17 -2.67 12.02
CA ILE A 116 6.85 -4.10 11.94
C ILE A 116 7.81 -4.89 11.07
N MET A 117 9.03 -4.41 10.91
CA MET A 117 10.01 -5.09 10.05
C MET A 117 10.32 -6.52 10.50
N SER A 118 10.19 -6.82 11.78
CA SER A 118 10.43 -8.18 12.26
C SER A 118 9.41 -9.19 11.70
N LEU A 119 8.18 -8.76 11.43
CA LEU A 119 7.16 -9.62 10.83
C LEU A 119 7.42 -9.90 9.35
N LEU A 120 8.30 -9.12 8.74
CA LEU A 120 8.57 -9.17 7.31
C LEU A 120 9.91 -9.85 6.96
N LYS A 121 10.64 -10.32 7.95
CA LYS A 121 12.00 -10.87 7.77
C LYS A 121 12.14 -11.92 6.68
N ASN A 122 11.20 -12.83 6.58
CA ASN A 122 11.27 -13.95 5.63
C ASN A 122 10.32 -13.74 4.44
N LYS A 123 9.92 -12.50 4.20
CA LYS A 123 8.96 -12.17 3.15
C LYS A 123 9.63 -11.38 2.04
N THR A 124 9.21 -11.63 0.80
CA THR A 124 9.63 -10.82 -0.33
C THR A 124 8.76 -9.58 -0.39
N THR A 125 9.38 -8.41 -0.34
CA THR A 125 8.67 -7.13 -0.31
C THR A 125 9.20 -6.18 -1.37
N THR A 126 8.35 -5.22 -1.75
CA THR A 126 8.74 -4.11 -2.63
C THR A 126 8.56 -2.82 -1.86
N SER A 127 9.62 -2.01 -1.79
CA SER A 127 9.57 -0.74 -1.07
C SER A 127 9.24 0.39 -2.03
N ILE A 128 8.30 1.24 -1.63
CA ILE A 128 7.92 2.44 -2.36
C ILE A 128 8.01 3.62 -1.42
N HIS A 129 8.84 4.60 -1.78
CA HIS A 129 9.03 5.79 -0.97
C HIS A 129 8.58 7.02 -1.75
N LEU A 130 7.74 7.85 -1.14
CA LEU A 130 7.27 9.09 -1.71
C LEU A 130 7.90 10.28 -1.01
N GLU A 131 8.41 11.22 -1.80
CA GLU A 131 9.01 12.45 -1.29
C GLU A 131 8.36 13.66 -1.91
N HIS A 132 8.29 14.75 -1.13
CA HIS A 132 7.96 16.05 -1.67
C HIS A 132 9.09 16.52 -2.60
N SER A 133 8.75 17.30 -3.60
CA SER A 133 9.71 17.94 -4.49
C SER A 133 9.71 19.45 -4.21
N ASP A 134 10.60 20.18 -4.88
CA ASP A 134 10.70 21.64 -4.77
C ASP A 134 9.43 22.36 -5.19
N LYS A 135 8.63 21.74 -6.06
CA LYS A 135 7.35 22.31 -6.52
C LYS A 135 6.20 21.76 -5.73
N PRO A 136 5.19 22.59 -5.37
CA PRO A 136 3.96 22.10 -4.76
C PRO A 136 3.34 21.03 -5.64
N ASP A 137 2.69 20.06 -5.06
CA ASP A 137 2.01 18.95 -5.74
C ASP A 137 2.91 17.98 -6.51
N THR A 138 4.19 18.28 -6.67
CA THR A 138 5.15 17.38 -7.34
C THR A 138 5.73 16.41 -6.33
N ARG A 139 5.74 15.13 -6.70
CA ARG A 139 6.24 14.06 -5.85
C ARG A 139 7.25 13.20 -6.60
N LYS A 140 8.24 12.72 -5.87
CA LYS A 140 9.17 11.70 -6.36
C LYS A 140 8.76 10.37 -5.75
N ILE A 141 8.72 9.35 -6.59
CA ILE A 141 8.35 8.00 -6.19
C ILE A 141 9.55 7.10 -6.47
N LEU A 142 10.10 6.52 -5.41
CA LEU A 142 11.26 5.65 -5.49
C LEU A 142 10.82 4.21 -5.20
N ILE A 143 11.09 3.31 -6.13
CA ILE A 143 10.72 1.90 -6.02
C ILE A 143 11.98 1.04 -5.97
N SER A 144 12.05 0.18 -4.98
CA SER A 144 13.18 -0.75 -4.84
C SER A 144 12.75 -2.15 -4.39
#